data_72481a60a35429d34514771544eb0819
#
_entry.id   72481a60a35429d34514771544eb0819
#
_cell.length_a   1.000
_cell.length_b   1.000
_cell.length_c   1.000
_cell.angle_alpha   90.00
_cell.angle_beta   90.00
_cell.angle_gamma   90.00
#
_symmetry.space_group_name_H-M   'P 1'
#
loop_
_entity.id
_entity.type
_entity.pdbx_description
1 polymer ?
#
loop_
_entity_poly.entity_id
_entity_poly.type
_entity_poly.pdbx_seq_one_letter_code
_entity_poly.pdbx_strand_id
1 'polypeptide(L)'
;MTRNTSALHLSTALLVVAAIVRLGDGLHCYRCHSLFDETCDTHPNKTENCDYVTDYFFSEGVRIKAKPVCIKVIYKDIIHGDAKLVLRRCIPETSEEPHPCEAVSRENPQNTIIYCGTCQGDLCNNSNRFAITFLMLLLPCFISLILSLIH
;
A
#
# COMPACT_ATOMS: atom_id res chain seq x y z
N MET A 1 -8.73 -46.85 13.48
CA MET A 1 -7.55 -45.98 13.19
C MET A 1 -8.01 -44.64 12.59
N THR A 2 -8.87 -43.87 13.25
CA THR A 2 -9.49 -42.63 12.68
C THR A 2 -9.23 -41.36 13.47
N ARG A 3 -8.21 -41.36 14.35
CA ARG A 3 -7.96 -40.24 15.31
C ARG A 3 -6.96 -39.17 14.87
N ASN A 4 -6.21 -39.31 13.77
CA ASN A 4 -5.15 -38.42 13.40
C ASN A 4 -5.50 -37.35 12.36
N THR A 5 -6.58 -37.50 11.63
CA THR A 5 -6.93 -36.53 10.58
C THR A 5 -7.46 -35.20 11.14
N SER A 6 -8.25 -35.23 12.21
CA SER A 6 -8.83 -34.03 12.83
C SER A 6 -7.77 -33.14 13.46
N ALA A 7 -6.72 -33.70 14.06
CA ALA A 7 -5.64 -32.93 14.66
C ALA A 7 -4.78 -32.23 13.60
N LEU A 8 -4.59 -32.88 12.44
CA LEU A 8 -3.83 -32.28 11.32
C LEU A 8 -4.58 -31.09 10.71
N HIS A 9 -5.90 -31.20 10.54
CA HIS A 9 -6.71 -30.09 10.03
C HIS A 9 -6.80 -28.90 10.99
N LEU A 10 -6.83 -29.15 12.30
CA LEU A 10 -6.83 -28.09 13.30
C LEU A 10 -5.49 -27.32 13.31
N SER A 11 -4.37 -28.05 13.18
CA SER A 11 -3.02 -27.45 13.14
C SER A 11 -2.81 -26.61 11.90
N THR A 12 -3.25 -27.07 10.73
CA THR A 12 -3.14 -26.29 9.48
C THR A 12 -4.04 -25.06 9.50
N ALA A 13 -5.24 -25.13 10.05
CA ALA A 13 -6.14 -23.98 10.20
C ALA A 13 -5.54 -22.93 11.13
N LEU A 14 -4.91 -23.34 12.24
CA LEU A 14 -4.24 -22.40 13.16
C LEU A 14 -3.05 -21.69 12.54
N LEU A 15 -2.24 -22.40 11.73
CA LEU A 15 -1.11 -21.83 11.02
C LEU A 15 -1.56 -20.83 9.94
N VAL A 16 -2.65 -21.09 9.25
CA VAL A 16 -3.23 -20.18 8.26
C VAL A 16 -3.77 -18.92 8.94
N VAL A 17 -4.47 -19.07 10.05
CA VAL A 17 -4.96 -17.90 10.84
C VAL A 17 -3.80 -17.08 11.39
N ALA A 18 -2.74 -17.70 11.91
CA ALA A 18 -1.56 -16.99 12.39
C ALA A 18 -0.79 -16.26 11.28
N ALA A 19 -0.81 -16.77 10.05
CA ALA A 19 -0.21 -16.12 8.90
C ALA A 19 -1.02 -14.89 8.41
N ILE A 20 -2.32 -14.86 8.69
CA ILE A 20 -3.22 -13.76 8.32
C ILE A 20 -3.20 -12.64 9.37
N VAL A 21 -3.05 -12.98 10.64
CA VAL A 21 -2.97 -12.01 11.75
C VAL A 21 -1.53 -11.55 11.91
N ARG A 22 -1.04 -10.72 11.01
CA ARG A 22 0.09 -9.84 11.30
C ARG A 22 -0.42 -8.77 12.26
N LEU A 23 -0.16 -8.94 13.55
CA LEU A 23 -0.36 -7.90 14.57
C LEU A 23 0.52 -6.72 14.16
N GLY A 24 -0.15 -5.62 13.79
CA GLY A 24 0.46 -4.53 13.07
C GLY A 24 1.48 -3.73 13.86
N ASP A 25 2.69 -3.75 13.40
CA ASP A 25 3.61 -2.64 13.50
C ASP A 25 3.14 -1.62 12.47
N GLY A 26 2.43 -0.56 12.84
CA GLY A 26 2.01 0.57 12.02
C GLY A 26 1.96 0.40 10.48
N LEU A 27 1.45 1.38 9.78
CA LEU A 27 1.45 1.37 8.31
C LEU A 27 2.84 1.72 7.78
N HIS A 28 3.42 0.89 6.92
CA HIS A 28 4.65 1.19 6.18
C HIS A 28 4.34 1.52 4.72
N CYS A 29 4.98 2.56 4.22
CA CYS A 29 4.88 2.96 2.81
C CYS A 29 6.27 3.00 2.17
N TYR A 30 6.34 2.79 0.86
CA TYR A 30 7.54 3.20 0.12
C TYR A 30 7.66 4.72 0.14
N ARG A 31 8.89 5.20 0.36
CA ARG A 31 9.24 6.62 0.34
C ARG A 31 10.36 6.89 -0.63
N CYS A 32 10.05 7.55 -1.72
CA CYS A 32 11.03 7.94 -2.72
C CYS A 32 10.49 9.04 -3.65
N HIS A 33 11.40 9.65 -4.38
CA HIS A 33 11.11 10.60 -5.43
C HIS A 33 12.06 10.33 -6.60
N SER A 34 11.54 10.14 -7.80
CA SER A 34 12.33 9.68 -8.95
C SER A 34 13.38 10.70 -9.42
N LEU A 35 13.27 11.97 -9.04
CA LEU A 35 14.31 12.97 -9.30
C LEU A 35 15.63 12.66 -8.56
N PHE A 36 15.54 12.00 -7.39
CA PHE A 36 16.69 11.69 -6.53
C PHE A 36 16.98 10.18 -6.45
N ASP A 37 16.07 9.34 -6.95
CA ASP A 37 16.16 7.89 -6.86
C ASP A 37 15.51 7.25 -8.11
N GLU A 38 16.33 6.88 -9.06
CA GLU A 38 15.89 6.28 -10.35
C GLU A 38 15.08 4.99 -10.15
N THR A 39 15.30 4.27 -9.03
CA THR A 39 14.56 3.05 -8.72
C THR A 39 13.14 3.31 -8.26
N CYS A 40 12.79 4.56 -7.93
CA CYS A 40 11.49 4.94 -7.39
C CYS A 40 10.30 4.57 -8.30
N ASP A 41 10.45 4.59 -9.61
CA ASP A 41 9.37 4.23 -10.54
C ASP A 41 9.15 2.71 -10.58
N THR A 42 10.21 1.93 -10.64
CA THR A 42 10.16 0.49 -10.95
C THR A 42 10.30 -0.40 -9.72
N HIS A 43 11.30 -0.14 -8.88
CA HIS A 43 11.68 -0.99 -7.75
C HIS A 43 12.03 -0.15 -6.51
N PRO A 44 11.06 0.55 -5.90
CA PRO A 44 11.32 1.36 -4.72
C PRO A 44 11.85 0.46 -3.59
N ASN A 45 12.94 0.89 -2.95
CA ASN A 45 13.63 0.12 -1.92
C ASN A 45 13.64 0.79 -0.53
N LYS A 46 13.31 2.08 -0.46
CA LYS A 46 13.23 2.82 0.80
C LYS A 46 11.80 2.82 1.32
N THR A 47 11.66 2.54 2.62
CA THR A 47 10.37 2.51 3.31
C THR A 47 10.37 3.50 4.47
N GLU A 48 9.19 3.96 4.87
CA GLU A 48 8.97 4.75 6.07
C GLU A 48 7.81 4.18 6.87
N ASN A 49 7.89 4.25 8.21
CA ASN A 49 6.77 4.00 9.10
C ASN A 49 5.90 5.26 9.15
N CYS A 50 4.58 5.10 9.02
CA CYS A 50 3.63 6.20 8.93
C CYS A 50 3.06 6.67 10.28
N ASP A 51 3.54 6.16 11.42
CA ASP A 51 3.00 6.48 12.74
C ASP A 51 3.07 7.98 13.07
N TYR A 52 4.09 8.69 12.52
CA TYR A 52 4.23 10.14 12.71
C TYR A 52 3.13 10.97 12.05
N VAL A 53 2.35 10.37 11.15
CA VAL A 53 1.29 11.06 10.39
C VAL A 53 -0.05 11.03 11.13
N THR A 54 -0.16 10.29 12.24
CA THR A 54 -1.42 10.09 12.98
C THR A 54 -1.91 11.35 13.72
N ASP A 55 -1.00 12.28 14.03
CA ASP A 55 -1.32 13.55 14.68
C ASP A 55 -1.10 14.71 13.71
N TYR A 56 -2.15 15.12 13.02
CA TYR A 56 -2.12 16.29 12.15
C TYR A 56 -2.58 17.53 12.90
N PHE A 57 -1.76 18.60 12.83
CA PHE A 57 -2.10 19.89 13.42
C PHE A 57 -2.56 20.85 12.33
N PHE A 58 -3.79 21.33 12.43
CA PHE A 58 -4.24 22.47 11.61
C PHE A 58 -3.69 23.78 12.13
N SER A 59 -3.63 24.79 11.26
CA SER A 59 -3.13 26.15 11.56
C SER A 59 -3.85 26.87 12.71
N GLU A 60 -5.00 26.37 13.16
CA GLU A 60 -5.80 26.91 14.28
C GLU A 60 -5.55 26.19 15.61
N GLY A 61 -4.56 25.30 15.69
CA GLY A 61 -4.23 24.60 16.95
C GLY A 61 -5.16 23.47 17.33
N VAL A 62 -6.11 23.10 16.50
CA VAL A 62 -6.99 21.95 16.71
C VAL A 62 -6.28 20.67 16.26
N ARG A 63 -6.16 19.71 17.18
CA ARG A 63 -5.67 18.35 16.85
C ARG A 63 -6.78 17.56 16.16
N ILE A 64 -6.54 17.23 14.90
CA ILE A 64 -7.42 16.32 14.16
C ILE A 64 -6.70 14.99 14.04
N LYS A 65 -7.42 13.91 14.37
CA LYS A 65 -6.91 12.56 14.20
C LYS A 65 -6.90 12.22 12.71
N ALA A 66 -5.72 12.14 12.14
CA ALA A 66 -5.52 11.72 10.77
C ALA A 66 -5.33 10.19 10.68
N LYS A 67 -5.77 9.59 9.58
CA LYS A 67 -5.48 8.22 9.22
C LYS A 67 -4.30 8.22 8.27
N PRO A 68 -3.19 7.50 8.57
CA PRO A 68 -2.09 7.42 7.63
C PRO A 68 -2.49 6.59 6.40
N VAL A 69 -2.12 7.08 5.22
CA VAL A 69 -2.28 6.37 3.94
C VAL A 69 -0.99 6.46 3.14
N CYS A 70 -0.71 5.42 2.36
CA CYS A 70 0.35 5.47 1.36
C CYS A 70 -0.17 6.15 0.09
N ILE A 71 0.61 7.07 -0.47
CA ILE A 71 0.29 7.72 -1.76
C ILE A 71 1.33 7.37 -2.82
N LYS A 72 0.89 7.23 -4.05
CA LYS A 72 1.71 7.23 -5.26
C LYS A 72 1.18 8.30 -6.19
N VAL A 73 2.05 9.23 -6.58
CA VAL A 73 1.74 10.27 -7.56
C VAL A 73 2.69 10.16 -8.74
N ILE A 74 2.16 10.25 -9.95
CA ILE A 74 2.92 10.39 -11.18
C ILE A 74 2.51 11.73 -11.78
N TYR A 75 3.48 12.59 -12.05
CA TYR A 75 3.23 13.91 -12.58
C TYR A 75 4.29 14.34 -13.59
N LYS A 76 3.95 15.32 -14.43
CA LYS A 76 4.90 16.03 -15.28
C LYS A 76 5.38 17.27 -14.55
N ASP A 77 6.68 17.43 -14.49
CA ASP A 77 7.33 18.60 -13.90
C ASP A 77 7.77 19.57 -15.00
N ILE A 78 7.11 20.72 -15.06
CA ILE A 78 7.40 21.75 -16.07
C ILE A 78 8.80 22.33 -15.87
N ILE A 79 9.28 22.43 -14.63
CA ILE A 79 10.59 22.98 -14.31
C ILE A 79 11.72 22.10 -14.87
N HIS A 80 11.50 20.79 -14.91
CA HIS A 80 12.47 19.82 -15.43
C HIS A 80 12.12 19.34 -16.86
N GLY A 81 11.54 20.21 -17.68
CA GLY A 81 11.29 19.94 -19.09
C GLY A 81 10.23 18.89 -19.37
N ASP A 82 9.13 18.94 -18.64
CA ASP A 82 8.02 17.97 -18.74
C ASP A 82 8.42 16.52 -18.39
N ALA A 83 9.49 16.34 -17.61
CA ALA A 83 9.91 15.04 -17.15
C ALA A 83 8.78 14.36 -16.35
N LYS A 84 8.55 13.08 -16.64
CA LYS A 84 7.63 12.25 -15.86
C LYS A 84 8.31 11.85 -14.55
N LEU A 85 7.79 12.32 -13.44
CA LEU A 85 8.31 12.04 -12.10
C LEU A 85 7.33 11.21 -11.28
N VAL A 86 7.87 10.43 -10.36
CA VAL A 86 7.12 9.59 -9.42
C VAL A 86 7.46 9.99 -7.98
N LEU A 87 6.43 10.21 -7.18
CA LEU A 87 6.52 10.47 -5.75
C LEU A 87 5.78 9.36 -5.00
N ARG A 88 6.41 8.84 -3.95
CA ARG A 88 5.82 7.88 -3.01
C ARG A 88 6.13 8.34 -1.59
N ARG A 89 5.11 8.37 -0.73
CA ARG A 89 5.27 8.75 0.69
C ARG A 89 4.05 8.37 1.52
N CYS A 90 4.16 8.52 2.85
CA CYS A 90 3.01 8.60 3.74
C CYS A 90 2.38 9.99 3.66
N ILE A 91 1.06 10.04 3.79
CA ILE A 91 0.30 11.29 3.88
C ILE A 91 -0.89 11.10 4.84
N PRO A 92 -1.29 12.15 5.59
CA PRO A 92 -2.52 12.10 6.38
C PRO A 92 -3.75 12.11 5.48
N GLU A 93 -4.75 11.34 5.85
CA GLU A 93 -6.11 11.41 5.32
C GLU A 93 -7.04 11.79 6.46
N THR A 94 -7.78 12.87 6.32
CA THR A 94 -8.76 13.36 7.30
C THR A 94 -10.13 13.45 6.67
N SER A 95 -11.18 13.48 7.50
CA SER A 95 -12.55 13.69 7.01
C SER A 95 -12.86 15.14 6.65
N GLU A 96 -12.02 16.08 7.06
CA GLU A 96 -12.24 17.51 6.94
C GLU A 96 -11.44 18.14 5.79
N GLU A 97 -10.38 17.46 5.35
CA GLU A 97 -9.56 17.93 4.24
C GLU A 97 -9.94 17.27 2.91
N PRO A 98 -9.64 17.95 1.79
CA PRO A 98 -9.81 17.34 0.48
C PRO A 98 -9.00 16.04 0.37
N HIS A 99 -9.45 15.18 -0.51
CA HIS A 99 -8.76 13.93 -0.81
C HIS A 99 -7.25 14.16 -0.98
N PRO A 100 -6.37 13.30 -0.42
CA PRO A 100 -4.91 13.50 -0.45
C PRO A 100 -4.32 13.86 -1.80
N CYS A 101 -4.91 13.39 -2.89
CA CYS A 101 -4.49 13.75 -4.25
C CYS A 101 -4.75 15.22 -4.61
N GLU A 102 -5.82 15.81 -4.07
CA GLU A 102 -6.12 17.23 -4.26
C GLU A 102 -5.17 18.10 -3.45
N ALA A 103 -4.81 17.66 -2.24
CA ALA A 103 -3.83 18.34 -1.41
C ALA A 103 -2.47 18.42 -2.14
N VAL A 104 -1.99 17.32 -2.70
CA VAL A 104 -0.75 17.29 -3.50
C VAL A 104 -0.84 18.21 -4.72
N SER A 105 -1.99 18.25 -5.40
CA SER A 105 -2.19 19.14 -6.54
C SER A 105 -2.13 20.62 -6.15
N ARG A 106 -2.67 20.97 -4.99
CA ARG A 106 -2.62 22.35 -4.47
C ARG A 106 -1.21 22.77 -4.03
N GLU A 107 -0.43 21.85 -3.45
CA GLU A 107 0.96 22.09 -3.06
C GLU A 107 1.86 22.38 -4.28
N ASN A 108 1.53 21.82 -5.44
CA ASN A 108 2.36 21.90 -6.64
C ASN A 108 1.51 22.27 -7.87
N PRO A 109 0.95 23.48 -7.95
CA PRO A 109 -0.01 23.86 -9.00
C PRO A 109 0.63 23.93 -10.39
N GLN A 110 1.96 24.04 -10.48
CA GLN A 110 2.71 24.02 -11.74
C GLN A 110 2.86 22.61 -12.33
N ASN A 111 2.62 21.56 -11.54
CA ASN A 111 2.81 20.20 -11.99
C ASN A 111 1.50 19.62 -12.56
N THR A 112 1.58 18.91 -13.67
CA THR A 112 0.43 18.21 -14.24
C THR A 112 0.38 16.78 -13.69
N ILE A 113 -0.60 16.48 -12.81
CA ILE A 113 -0.80 15.14 -12.28
C ILE A 113 -1.33 14.22 -13.38
N ILE A 114 -0.60 13.14 -13.68
CA ILE A 114 -0.97 12.08 -14.62
C ILE A 114 -1.74 10.98 -13.90
N TYR A 115 -1.28 10.63 -12.70
CA TYR A 115 -1.86 9.59 -11.85
C TYR A 115 -1.68 9.97 -10.39
N CYS A 116 -2.71 9.73 -9.60
CA CYS A 116 -2.62 9.78 -8.15
C CYS A 116 -3.51 8.68 -7.56
N GLY A 117 -2.97 7.95 -6.60
CA GLY A 117 -3.71 6.92 -5.89
C GLY A 117 -3.21 6.76 -4.47
N THR A 118 -4.15 6.50 -3.57
CA THR A 118 -3.91 6.21 -2.16
C THR A 118 -4.26 4.78 -1.83
N CYS A 119 -3.65 4.25 -0.76
CA CYS A 119 -3.93 2.91 -0.28
C CYS A 119 -3.55 2.75 1.20
N GLN A 120 -4.13 1.75 1.88
CA GLN A 120 -4.04 1.57 3.33
C GLN A 120 -3.40 0.25 3.77
N GLY A 121 -2.78 -0.49 2.86
CA GLY A 121 -2.04 -1.71 3.18
C GLY A 121 -0.54 -1.45 3.23
N ASP A 122 0.19 -2.27 3.95
CA ASP A 122 1.65 -2.23 4.00
C ASP A 122 2.26 -2.26 2.60
N LEU A 123 3.19 -1.33 2.34
CA LEU A 123 3.92 -1.19 1.09
C LEU A 123 3.02 -1.17 -0.16
N CYS A 124 1.77 -0.73 0.00
CA CYS A 124 0.75 -0.82 -1.03
C CYS A 124 0.95 0.18 -2.18
N ASN A 125 1.74 1.20 -2.01
CA ASN A 125 2.07 2.17 -3.06
C ASN A 125 3.19 1.68 -4.02
N ASN A 126 3.42 0.35 -4.09
CA ASN A 126 4.29 -0.28 -5.07
C ASN A 126 3.65 -0.33 -6.47
N SER A 127 4.46 -0.56 -7.49
CA SER A 127 4.00 -0.65 -8.90
C SER A 127 3.26 -1.94 -9.23
N ASN A 128 3.48 -3.03 -8.48
CA ASN A 128 3.14 -4.42 -8.87
C ASN A 128 1.89 -5.01 -8.20
N ARG A 129 0.88 -4.22 -7.83
CA ARG A 129 -0.30 -4.76 -7.11
C ARG A 129 -1.12 -5.82 -7.87
N PHE A 130 -1.12 -5.82 -9.19
CA PHE A 130 -1.99 -6.71 -9.96
C PHE A 130 -1.57 -8.18 -9.95
N ALA A 131 -0.27 -8.49 -9.82
CA ALA A 131 0.22 -9.86 -9.97
C ALA A 131 -0.14 -10.78 -8.77
N ILE A 132 -0.13 -10.25 -7.55
CA ILE A 132 -0.30 -11.07 -6.33
C ILE A 132 -1.75 -11.49 -6.13
N THR A 133 -2.71 -10.61 -6.44
CA THR A 133 -4.15 -10.90 -6.25
C THR A 133 -4.63 -12.01 -7.19
N PHE A 134 -4.17 -12.03 -8.44
CA PHE A 134 -4.51 -13.08 -9.39
C PHE A 134 -3.95 -14.45 -8.99
N LEU A 135 -2.71 -14.49 -8.49
CA LEU A 135 -2.09 -15.75 -8.06
C LEU A 135 -2.81 -16.34 -6.84
N MET A 136 -3.23 -15.52 -5.88
CA MET A 136 -3.95 -15.97 -4.68
C MET A 136 -5.36 -16.46 -4.98
N LEU A 137 -6.03 -15.94 -6.02
CA LEU A 137 -7.35 -16.42 -6.45
C LEU A 137 -7.30 -17.73 -7.24
N LEU A 138 -6.23 -17.97 -8.01
CA LEU A 138 -6.09 -19.16 -8.84
C LEU A 138 -5.61 -20.39 -8.04
N LEU A 139 -4.80 -20.18 -6.99
CA LEU A 139 -4.21 -21.26 -6.19
C LEU A 139 -5.26 -22.23 -5.60
N PRO A 140 -6.34 -21.80 -4.94
CA PRO A 140 -7.37 -22.69 -4.40
C PRO A 140 -8.13 -23.44 -5.50
N CYS A 141 -8.33 -22.85 -6.68
CA CYS A 141 -8.97 -23.51 -7.81
C CYS A 141 -8.10 -24.65 -8.35
N PHE A 142 -6.80 -24.46 -8.47
CA PHE A 142 -5.87 -25.51 -8.89
C PHE A 142 -5.79 -26.65 -7.88
N ILE A 143 -5.75 -26.35 -6.58
CA ILE A 143 -5.71 -27.37 -5.53
C ILE A 143 -7.00 -28.20 -5.55
N SER A 144 -8.17 -27.58 -5.70
CA SER A 144 -9.46 -28.29 -5.79
C SER A 144 -9.53 -29.21 -7.02
N LEU A 145 -8.98 -28.74 -8.15
CA LEU A 145 -8.93 -29.53 -9.38
C LEU A 145 -8.02 -30.76 -9.23
N ILE A 146 -6.86 -30.61 -8.63
CA ILE A 146 -5.92 -31.71 -8.38
C ILE A 146 -6.55 -32.75 -7.43
N LEU A 147 -7.20 -32.32 -6.35
CA LEU A 147 -7.84 -33.18 -5.39
C LEU A 147 -9.01 -33.97 -6.01
N SER A 148 -9.75 -33.39 -6.97
CA SER A 148 -10.83 -34.08 -7.69
C SER A 148 -10.35 -35.07 -8.73
N LEU A 149 -9.09 -34.98 -9.18
CA LEU A 149 -8.48 -35.95 -10.13
C LEU A 149 -7.83 -37.16 -9.43
N ILE A 150 -7.58 -37.05 -8.12
CA ILE A 150 -6.95 -38.10 -7.30
C ILE A 150 -8.01 -39.01 -6.62
N HIS A 151 -9.27 -38.57 -6.57
CA HIS A 151 -10.42 -39.33 -6.07
C HIS A 151 -11.26 -39.91 -7.21
#